data_a2cde4042da803c891266fe6b3cd5f41
#
_entry.id   a2cde4042da803c891266fe6b3cd5f41
#
_cell.length_a   1.000
_cell.length_b   1.000
_cell.length_c   1.000
_cell.angle_alpha   90.00
_cell.angle_beta   90.00
_cell.angle_gamma   90.00
#
_symmetry.space_group_name_H-M   'P 1'
#
loop_
_entity.id
_entity.type
_entity.pdbx_description
1 polymer ?
#
loop_
_entity_poly.entity_id
_entity_poly.type
_entity_poly.pdbx_seq_one_letter_code
_entity_poly.pdbx_strand_id
1 'polypeptide(L)'
;MQDSHDHAAHEGHHGAHERHDAGHEVHHGGHHSDHGEHGGHEGHGAHVGPVTWGMAASATLHCLTGCAIGEVLGMVIGTALGWGNLPTIALAVALAFVFGYALTMRGVLKAGVGFREALKVALAADTVSIIVMEVMDNGVMLVVPGAMDAGLASLLFWGALAFAFAVAFVVTWPVNKWLIARGSGHAVVHAYHH
;
A
#
# COMPACT_ATOMS: atom_id res chain seq x y z
N MET A 1 40.87 47.22 -39.10
CA MET A 1 40.60 48.04 -37.92
C MET A 1 40.56 47.02 -36.80
N GLN A 2 41.73 46.63 -36.22
CA GLN A 2 42.38 47.32 -35.07
C GLN A 2 41.36 47.57 -33.97
N ASP A 3 41.50 47.11 -32.75
CA ASP A 3 42.68 47.01 -31.89
C ASP A 3 42.51 45.93 -30.80
N SER A 4 43.57 45.33 -30.55
CA SER A 4 44.19 44.70 -29.39
C SER A 4 44.05 45.53 -28.10
N HIS A 5 43.97 44.90 -26.95
CA HIS A 5 44.76 45.24 -25.76
C HIS A 5 44.88 44.06 -24.79
N ASP A 6 46.08 43.65 -24.66
CA ASP A 6 46.78 42.88 -23.64
C ASP A 6 46.74 43.52 -22.24
N HIS A 7 47.13 42.76 -21.31
CA HIS A 7 47.89 42.93 -20.03
C HIS A 7 47.22 42.18 -18.87
N ALA A 8 47.86 41.48 -18.04
CA ALA A 8 49.22 41.07 -17.71
C ALA A 8 49.13 40.30 -16.38
N ALA A 9 50.00 39.37 -16.24
CA ALA A 9 50.26 38.52 -15.09
C ALA A 9 50.57 39.27 -13.77
N HIS A 10 50.27 38.64 -12.66
CA HIS A 10 51.00 38.85 -11.42
C HIS A 10 51.31 37.53 -10.71
N GLU A 11 52.59 37.27 -10.65
CA GLU A 11 53.25 36.21 -9.90
C GLU A 11 53.35 36.53 -8.40
N GLY A 12 53.29 35.44 -7.61
CA GLY A 12 54.27 35.16 -6.58
C GLY A 12 54.07 35.77 -5.20
N HIS A 13 53.96 34.89 -4.19
CA HIS A 13 54.84 34.95 -3.05
C HIS A 13 54.83 33.64 -2.25
N HIS A 14 56.03 33.10 -2.11
CA HIS A 14 56.42 32.04 -1.20
C HIS A 14 56.34 32.49 0.27
N GLY A 15 56.08 31.59 1.17
CA GLY A 15 56.25 31.79 2.60
C GLY A 15 56.23 30.45 3.33
N ALA A 16 57.41 29.85 3.48
CA ALA A 16 57.64 28.71 4.36
C ALA A 16 57.93 29.22 5.79
N HIS A 17 57.38 28.56 6.77
CA HIS A 17 57.88 28.49 8.14
C HIS A 17 57.42 27.16 8.74
N GLU A 18 58.31 26.27 8.89
CA GLU A 18 59.19 25.81 10.01
C GLU A 18 58.44 25.21 11.19
N ARG A 19 58.89 23.99 11.44
CA ARG A 19 58.58 23.03 12.49
C ARG A 19 58.77 23.61 13.88
N HIS A 20 57.91 23.22 14.81
CA HIS A 20 58.32 22.97 16.19
C HIS A 20 57.67 21.70 16.72
N ASP A 21 58.57 20.76 17.00
CA ASP A 21 58.44 19.57 17.77
C ASP A 21 58.49 19.96 19.26
N ALA A 22 57.60 19.40 20.07
CA ALA A 22 57.85 19.08 21.47
C ALA A 22 56.60 18.49 22.12
N GLY A 23 56.72 17.26 22.51
CA GLY A 23 55.87 16.39 23.24
C GLY A 23 55.44 16.88 24.62
N HIS A 24 54.32 16.33 25.04
CA HIS A 24 54.08 16.03 26.46
C HIS A 24 53.07 14.90 26.57
N GLU A 25 53.47 13.92 27.38
CA GLU A 25 52.73 12.74 27.80
C GLU A 25 51.59 13.06 28.79
N VAL A 26 50.59 12.16 28.74
CA VAL A 26 49.82 11.57 29.85
C VAL A 26 48.98 12.48 30.74
N HIS A 27 47.66 12.24 30.73
CA HIS A 27 46.87 11.73 31.88
C HIS A 27 45.41 11.42 31.56
N HIS A 28 45.02 10.25 31.98
CA HIS A 28 43.73 9.70 32.41
C HIS A 28 42.55 10.66 32.56
N GLY A 29 41.40 10.15 32.18
CA GLY A 29 40.14 10.59 32.72
C GLY A 29 38.97 10.29 31.77
N GLY A 30 38.33 9.13 31.97
CA GLY A 30 37.12 8.81 31.28
C GLY A 30 35.97 9.76 31.67
N HIS A 31 35.19 10.09 30.72
CA HIS A 31 33.77 10.38 30.94
C HIS A 31 32.97 9.97 29.70
N HIS A 32 32.09 9.03 29.90
CA HIS A 32 31.01 8.72 29.04
C HIS A 32 30.20 9.99 28.75
N SER A 33 30.01 10.29 27.50
CA SER A 33 28.89 11.10 27.02
C SER A 33 28.52 10.57 25.65
N ASP A 34 27.50 9.74 25.75
CA ASP A 34 26.56 9.33 24.74
C ASP A 34 26.00 10.58 24.05
N HIS A 35 26.35 10.82 22.81
CA HIS A 35 25.64 11.75 21.94
C HIS A 35 25.60 11.22 20.52
N GLY A 36 24.45 10.61 20.20
CA GLY A 36 23.69 10.90 19.01
C GLY A 36 24.40 10.60 17.68
N GLU A 37 24.36 9.36 17.26
CA GLU A 37 24.45 8.99 15.85
C GLU A 37 23.41 9.81 15.06
N HIS A 38 23.88 10.79 14.33
CA HIS A 38 23.12 11.29 13.19
C HIS A 38 23.15 10.20 12.13
N GLY A 39 22.13 9.35 12.19
CA GLY A 39 21.87 8.33 11.19
C GLY A 39 21.81 8.98 9.83
N GLY A 40 22.78 8.66 8.98
CA GLY A 40 22.73 8.92 7.56
C GLY A 40 21.42 8.37 7.01
N HIS A 41 20.74 9.18 6.24
CA HIS A 41 19.63 8.74 5.39
C HIS A 41 20.21 7.83 4.30
N GLU A 42 20.49 6.59 4.68
CA GLU A 42 20.67 5.52 3.71
C GLU A 42 19.32 5.30 3.06
N GLY A 43 19.26 5.57 1.75
CA GLY A 43 18.12 5.27 0.91
C GLY A 43 17.74 3.81 1.13
N HIS A 44 16.63 3.57 1.78
CA HIS A 44 16.04 2.25 1.91
C HIS A 44 15.62 1.79 0.52
N GLY A 45 16.57 1.20 -0.21
CA GLY A 45 16.23 0.21 -1.21
C GLY A 45 15.39 -0.83 -0.49
N ALA A 46 14.10 -0.86 -0.75
CA ALA A 46 13.19 -1.80 -0.14
C ALA A 46 13.65 -3.21 -0.51
N HIS A 47 14.47 -3.81 0.34
CA HIS A 47 14.64 -5.25 0.36
C HIS A 47 13.26 -5.82 0.70
N VAL A 48 12.53 -6.25 -0.33
CA VAL A 48 11.26 -6.94 -0.16
C VAL A 48 11.60 -8.25 0.52
N GLY A 49 11.53 -8.25 1.84
CA GLY A 49 11.69 -9.44 2.66
C GLY A 49 10.64 -10.50 2.29
N PRO A 50 10.76 -11.72 2.82
CA PRO A 50 9.80 -12.78 2.54
C PRO A 50 8.38 -12.32 2.87
N VAL A 51 7.43 -12.59 1.95
CA VAL A 51 6.02 -12.22 2.12
C VAL A 51 5.47 -12.84 3.40
N THR A 52 5.13 -12.00 4.36
CA THR A 52 4.63 -12.42 5.67
C THR A 52 3.12 -12.63 5.64
N TRP A 53 2.62 -13.48 6.56
CA TRP A 53 1.18 -13.64 6.75
C TRP A 53 0.50 -12.34 7.20
N GLY A 54 1.21 -11.50 7.96
CA GLY A 54 0.71 -10.18 8.37
C GLY A 54 0.48 -9.23 7.19
N MET A 55 1.41 -9.18 6.22
CA MET A 55 1.23 -8.42 5.00
C MET A 55 0.01 -8.89 4.21
N ALA A 56 -0.15 -10.20 4.06
CA ALA A 56 -1.30 -10.78 3.39
C ALA A 56 -2.63 -10.48 4.12
N ALA A 57 -2.64 -10.57 5.45
CA ALA A 57 -3.82 -10.24 6.25
C ALA A 57 -4.20 -8.76 6.12
N SER A 58 -3.23 -7.86 6.14
CA SER A 58 -3.46 -6.41 5.95
C SER A 58 -4.03 -6.12 4.56
N ALA A 59 -3.47 -6.72 3.51
CA ALA A 59 -4.00 -6.58 2.15
C ALA A 59 -5.43 -7.13 2.03
N THR A 60 -5.68 -8.30 2.62
CA THR A 60 -7.03 -8.92 2.63
C THR A 60 -8.04 -8.05 3.37
N LEU A 61 -7.66 -7.49 4.52
CA LEU A 61 -8.53 -6.61 5.31
C LEU A 61 -8.85 -5.31 4.57
N HIS A 62 -7.87 -4.76 3.87
CA HIS A 62 -8.05 -3.57 3.03
C HIS A 62 -9.06 -3.83 1.90
N CYS A 63 -8.88 -4.93 1.18
CA CYS A 63 -9.78 -5.36 0.12
C CYS A 63 -11.20 -5.64 0.66
N LEU A 64 -11.31 -6.37 1.79
CA LEU A 64 -12.58 -6.66 2.44
C LEU A 64 -13.33 -5.38 2.86
N THR A 65 -12.61 -4.36 3.31
CA THR A 65 -13.22 -3.07 3.66
C THR A 65 -13.89 -2.42 2.44
N GLY A 66 -13.22 -2.46 1.29
CA GLY A 66 -13.78 -1.95 0.03
C GLY A 66 -15.02 -2.72 -0.40
N CYS A 67 -14.96 -4.07 -0.38
CA CYS A 67 -16.09 -4.94 -0.69
C CYS A 67 -17.26 -4.69 0.26
N ALA A 68 -17.04 -4.66 1.55
CA ALA A 68 -18.09 -4.43 2.55
C ALA A 68 -18.81 -3.09 2.35
N ILE A 69 -18.08 -2.02 2.06
CA ILE A 69 -18.69 -0.71 1.74
C ILE A 69 -19.55 -0.82 0.48
N GLY A 70 -19.02 -1.44 -0.57
CA GLY A 70 -19.73 -1.60 -1.84
C GLY A 70 -21.02 -2.44 -1.71
N GLU A 71 -20.91 -3.57 -1.02
CA GLU A 71 -22.05 -4.46 -0.78
C GLU A 71 -23.15 -3.81 0.05
N VAL A 72 -22.81 -3.25 1.20
CA VAL A 72 -23.82 -2.58 2.05
C VAL A 72 -24.48 -1.44 1.30
N LEU A 73 -23.72 -0.63 0.58
CA LEU A 73 -24.27 0.47 -0.22
C LEU A 73 -25.17 -0.05 -1.37
N GLY A 74 -24.73 -1.09 -2.07
CA GLY A 74 -25.52 -1.71 -3.14
C GLY A 74 -26.84 -2.27 -2.64
N MET A 75 -26.82 -2.94 -1.49
CA MET A 75 -28.03 -3.47 -0.86
C MET A 75 -28.99 -2.36 -0.38
N VAL A 76 -28.45 -1.30 0.21
CA VAL A 76 -29.25 -0.14 0.64
C VAL A 76 -29.93 0.50 -0.59
N ILE A 77 -29.20 0.73 -1.67
CA ILE A 77 -29.74 1.33 -2.90
C ILE A 77 -30.76 0.40 -3.54
N GLY A 78 -30.44 -0.90 -3.72
CA GLY A 78 -31.35 -1.86 -4.33
C GLY A 78 -32.67 -2.01 -3.55
N THR A 79 -32.58 -2.07 -2.23
CA THR A 79 -33.74 -2.11 -1.34
C THR A 79 -34.59 -0.83 -1.45
N ALA A 80 -33.94 0.35 -1.43
CA ALA A 80 -34.63 1.64 -1.54
C ALA A 80 -35.32 1.82 -2.88
N LEU A 81 -34.80 1.21 -3.96
CA LEU A 81 -35.39 1.23 -5.30
C LEU A 81 -36.40 0.09 -5.54
N GLY A 82 -36.61 -0.80 -4.56
CA GLY A 82 -37.47 -1.94 -4.67
C GLY A 82 -37.02 -2.99 -5.70
N TRP A 83 -35.72 -3.09 -5.92
CA TRP A 83 -35.13 -4.06 -6.84
C TRP A 83 -35.20 -5.49 -6.28
N GLY A 84 -35.32 -6.49 -7.16
CA GLY A 84 -35.12 -7.87 -6.77
C GLY A 84 -33.65 -8.20 -6.43
N ASN A 85 -33.42 -9.42 -5.93
CA ASN A 85 -32.12 -9.85 -5.46
C ASN A 85 -31.03 -9.76 -6.53
N LEU A 86 -31.28 -10.22 -7.75
CA LEU A 86 -30.26 -10.29 -8.80
C LEU A 86 -29.69 -8.91 -9.20
N PRO A 87 -30.51 -7.89 -9.54
CA PRO A 87 -29.98 -6.56 -9.86
C PRO A 87 -29.34 -5.89 -8.63
N THR A 88 -29.81 -6.16 -7.41
CA THR A 88 -29.18 -5.67 -6.17
C THR A 88 -27.78 -6.26 -5.98
N ILE A 89 -27.62 -7.57 -6.15
CA ILE A 89 -26.32 -8.24 -6.09
C ILE A 89 -25.38 -7.67 -7.17
N ALA A 90 -25.86 -7.53 -8.41
CA ALA A 90 -25.05 -7.00 -9.49
C ALA A 90 -24.53 -5.57 -9.19
N LEU A 91 -25.37 -4.73 -8.59
CA LEU A 91 -24.98 -3.39 -8.15
C LEU A 91 -23.95 -3.47 -6.99
N ALA A 92 -24.21 -4.33 -5.99
CA ALA A 92 -23.33 -4.51 -4.84
C ALA A 92 -21.92 -4.93 -5.28
N VAL A 93 -21.82 -5.94 -6.15
CA VAL A 93 -20.56 -6.40 -6.74
C VAL A 93 -19.87 -5.28 -7.52
N ALA A 94 -20.57 -4.55 -8.37
CA ALA A 94 -20.00 -3.44 -9.11
C ALA A 94 -19.42 -2.35 -8.17
N LEU A 95 -20.14 -2.02 -7.11
CA LEU A 95 -19.68 -1.06 -6.11
C LEU A 95 -18.50 -1.59 -5.29
N ALA A 96 -18.47 -2.88 -4.97
CA ALA A 96 -17.32 -3.51 -4.29
C ALA A 96 -16.04 -3.35 -5.11
N PHE A 97 -16.09 -3.56 -6.43
CA PHE A 97 -14.95 -3.27 -7.31
C PHE A 97 -14.55 -1.79 -7.31
N VAL A 98 -15.54 -0.89 -7.41
CA VAL A 98 -15.27 0.56 -7.41
C VAL A 98 -14.60 0.99 -6.10
N PHE A 99 -15.13 0.59 -4.95
CA PHE A 99 -14.56 0.97 -3.65
C PHE A 99 -13.24 0.27 -3.37
N GLY A 100 -13.10 -1.01 -3.73
CA GLY A 100 -11.83 -1.74 -3.62
C GLY A 100 -10.71 -1.03 -4.37
N TYR A 101 -10.91 -0.77 -5.66
CA TYR A 101 -9.92 -0.05 -6.46
C TYR A 101 -9.68 1.39 -5.97
N ALA A 102 -10.73 2.10 -5.56
CA ALA A 102 -10.58 3.46 -5.07
C ALA A 102 -9.72 3.53 -3.80
N LEU A 103 -9.88 2.57 -2.88
CA LEU A 103 -9.08 2.51 -1.66
C LEU A 103 -7.60 2.23 -1.98
N THR A 104 -7.31 1.25 -2.84
CA THR A 104 -5.94 0.94 -3.26
C THR A 104 -5.31 2.10 -4.02
N MET A 105 -6.03 2.69 -4.99
CA MET A 105 -5.57 3.87 -5.71
C MET A 105 -5.25 5.03 -4.78
N ARG A 106 -6.11 5.29 -3.78
CA ARG A 106 -5.86 6.34 -2.79
C ARG A 106 -4.53 6.11 -2.04
N GLY A 107 -4.23 4.86 -1.67
CA GLY A 107 -2.96 4.50 -1.02
C GLY A 107 -1.76 4.79 -1.93
N VAL A 108 -1.83 4.33 -3.18
CA VAL A 108 -0.75 4.48 -4.18
C VAL A 108 -0.54 5.94 -4.59
N LEU A 109 -1.63 6.71 -4.77
CA LEU A 109 -1.55 8.15 -5.08
C LEU A 109 -0.91 8.94 -3.94
N LYS A 110 -1.18 8.58 -2.67
CA LYS A 110 -0.51 9.20 -1.52
C LYS A 110 0.99 8.93 -1.49
N ALA A 111 1.44 7.83 -2.09
CA ALA A 111 2.86 7.52 -2.27
C ALA A 111 3.51 8.30 -3.45
N GLY A 112 2.79 9.23 -4.10
CA GLY A 112 3.30 10.08 -5.17
C GLY A 112 3.27 9.47 -6.57
N VAL A 113 2.61 8.33 -6.74
CA VAL A 113 2.49 7.64 -8.04
C VAL A 113 1.42 8.31 -8.90
N GLY A 114 1.67 8.44 -10.21
CA GLY A 114 0.72 9.02 -11.15
C GLY A 114 -0.57 8.20 -11.29
N PHE A 115 -1.69 8.85 -11.61
CA PHE A 115 -3.02 8.24 -11.68
C PHE A 115 -3.10 6.97 -12.54
N ARG A 116 -2.52 7.00 -13.75
CA ARG A 116 -2.56 5.85 -14.67
C ARG A 116 -1.84 4.62 -14.10
N GLU A 117 -0.71 4.86 -13.46
CA GLU A 117 0.06 3.78 -12.84
C GLU A 117 -0.64 3.28 -11.57
N ALA A 118 -1.18 4.18 -10.76
CA ALA A 118 -2.00 3.79 -9.60
C ALA A 118 -3.19 2.90 -9.99
N LEU A 119 -3.85 3.21 -11.10
CA LEU A 119 -4.96 2.39 -11.61
C LEU A 119 -4.49 1.00 -12.07
N LYS A 120 -3.37 0.91 -12.78
CA LYS A 120 -2.81 -0.40 -13.19
C LYS A 120 -2.45 -1.25 -11.96
N VAL A 121 -1.86 -0.63 -10.94
CA VAL A 121 -1.53 -1.28 -9.67
C VAL A 121 -2.77 -1.83 -9.01
N ALA A 122 -3.81 -1.01 -8.84
CA ALA A 122 -5.05 -1.41 -8.22
C ALA A 122 -5.71 -2.58 -8.99
N LEU A 123 -5.81 -2.47 -10.33
CA LEU A 123 -6.38 -3.52 -11.16
C LEU A 123 -5.59 -4.83 -11.04
N ALA A 124 -4.25 -4.78 -11.08
CA ALA A 124 -3.42 -5.97 -11.01
C ALA A 124 -3.44 -6.64 -9.63
N ALA A 125 -3.44 -5.85 -8.55
CA ALA A 125 -3.36 -6.35 -7.19
C ALA A 125 -4.71 -6.86 -6.66
N ASP A 126 -5.79 -6.14 -6.93
CA ASP A 126 -7.06 -6.36 -6.24
C ASP A 126 -8.06 -7.22 -7.00
N THR A 127 -8.00 -7.27 -8.34
CA THR A 127 -9.05 -7.94 -9.14
C THR A 127 -9.32 -9.37 -8.68
N VAL A 128 -8.26 -10.18 -8.53
CA VAL A 128 -8.42 -11.59 -8.13
C VAL A 128 -8.93 -11.70 -6.71
N SER A 129 -8.42 -10.87 -5.81
CA SER A 129 -8.85 -10.84 -4.41
C SER A 129 -10.32 -10.48 -4.27
N ILE A 130 -10.78 -9.45 -4.99
CA ILE A 130 -12.18 -9.02 -4.98
C ILE A 130 -13.08 -10.13 -5.55
N ILE A 131 -12.70 -10.74 -6.68
CA ILE A 131 -13.47 -11.85 -7.26
C ILE A 131 -13.63 -13.00 -6.25
N VAL A 132 -12.55 -13.41 -5.58
CA VAL A 132 -12.61 -14.49 -4.60
C VAL A 132 -13.50 -14.11 -3.42
N MET A 133 -13.37 -12.87 -2.92
CA MET A 133 -14.24 -12.37 -1.84
C MET A 133 -15.71 -12.37 -2.24
N GLU A 134 -16.05 -11.81 -3.39
CA GLU A 134 -17.41 -11.73 -3.89
C GLU A 134 -18.03 -13.12 -4.10
N VAL A 135 -17.26 -14.07 -4.63
CA VAL A 135 -17.73 -15.45 -4.80
C VAL A 135 -17.99 -16.12 -3.45
N MET A 136 -17.10 -15.92 -2.46
CA MET A 136 -17.27 -16.50 -1.13
C MET A 136 -18.43 -15.86 -0.38
N ASP A 137 -18.52 -14.54 -0.39
CA ASP A 137 -19.52 -13.79 0.33
C ASP A 137 -20.92 -14.06 -0.20
N ASN A 138 -21.14 -13.83 -1.50
CA ASN A 138 -22.42 -14.13 -2.15
C ASN A 138 -22.76 -15.62 -2.06
N GLY A 139 -21.76 -16.52 -2.15
CA GLY A 139 -21.98 -17.95 -1.97
C GLY A 139 -22.51 -18.30 -0.59
N VAL A 140 -21.95 -17.71 0.48
CA VAL A 140 -22.44 -17.90 1.85
C VAL A 140 -23.84 -17.34 2.01
N MET A 141 -24.12 -16.13 1.49
CA MET A 141 -25.45 -15.52 1.56
C MET A 141 -26.52 -16.35 0.86
N LEU A 142 -26.18 -17.03 -0.24
CA LEU A 142 -27.06 -17.94 -0.95
C LEU A 142 -27.33 -19.26 -0.20
N VAL A 143 -26.31 -19.76 0.54
CA VAL A 143 -26.41 -21.04 1.25
C VAL A 143 -27.10 -20.88 2.61
N VAL A 144 -27.01 -19.73 3.26
CA VAL A 144 -27.69 -19.48 4.55
C VAL A 144 -29.19 -19.30 4.33
N PRO A 145 -30.06 -20.21 4.86
CA PRO A 145 -31.49 -20.16 4.62
C PRO A 145 -32.11 -18.86 5.11
N GLY A 146 -32.79 -18.16 4.21
CA GLY A 146 -33.52 -16.93 4.52
C GLY A 146 -32.64 -15.67 4.59
N ALA A 147 -31.31 -15.76 4.42
CA ALA A 147 -30.42 -14.60 4.45
C ALA A 147 -30.76 -13.62 3.31
N MET A 148 -30.97 -14.13 2.10
CA MET A 148 -31.30 -13.31 0.92
C MET A 148 -32.67 -12.63 0.99
N ASP A 149 -33.62 -13.22 1.74
CA ASP A 149 -34.97 -12.69 1.91
C ASP A 149 -35.08 -11.85 3.20
N ALA A 150 -34.07 -11.90 4.04
CA ALA A 150 -34.02 -11.10 5.25
C ALA A 150 -33.75 -9.62 4.91
N GLY A 151 -34.68 -8.75 5.28
CA GLY A 151 -34.53 -7.31 5.07
C GLY A 151 -33.36 -6.72 5.89
N LEU A 152 -32.88 -5.54 5.52
CA LEU A 152 -31.81 -4.81 6.21
C LEU A 152 -32.07 -4.56 7.71
N ALA A 153 -33.30 -4.63 8.18
CA ALA A 153 -33.66 -4.52 9.59
C ALA A 153 -33.51 -5.83 10.37
N SER A 154 -33.18 -6.94 9.71
CA SER A 154 -33.12 -8.28 10.32
C SER A 154 -31.73 -8.55 10.88
N LEU A 155 -31.66 -9.07 12.12
CA LEU A 155 -30.42 -9.57 12.70
C LEU A 155 -29.85 -10.79 11.95
N LEU A 156 -30.74 -11.61 11.33
CA LEU A 156 -30.31 -12.73 10.51
C LEU A 156 -29.48 -12.24 9.31
N PHE A 157 -29.91 -11.17 8.64
CA PHE A 157 -29.18 -10.57 7.54
C PHE A 157 -27.76 -10.14 7.95
N TRP A 158 -27.67 -9.33 9.00
CA TRP A 158 -26.35 -8.83 9.47
C TRP A 158 -25.45 -9.94 10.01
N GLY A 159 -26.05 -10.95 10.67
CA GLY A 159 -25.30 -12.12 11.16
C GLY A 159 -24.76 -12.97 10.00
N ALA A 160 -25.58 -13.21 8.97
CA ALA A 160 -25.17 -13.93 7.77
C ALA A 160 -24.09 -13.17 7.00
N LEU A 161 -24.24 -11.85 6.84
CA LEU A 161 -23.27 -10.99 6.18
C LEU A 161 -21.92 -10.96 6.93
N ALA A 162 -21.95 -10.80 8.24
CA ALA A 162 -20.73 -10.84 9.06
C ALA A 162 -20.00 -12.19 8.97
N PHE A 163 -20.78 -13.28 8.97
CA PHE A 163 -20.25 -14.63 8.77
C PHE A 163 -19.68 -14.80 7.36
N ALA A 164 -20.35 -14.30 6.33
CA ALA A 164 -19.88 -14.32 4.95
C ALA A 164 -18.54 -13.58 4.81
N PHE A 165 -18.40 -12.38 5.38
CA PHE A 165 -17.15 -11.65 5.40
C PHE A 165 -16.03 -12.38 6.15
N ALA A 166 -16.34 -13.06 7.23
CA ALA A 166 -15.34 -13.88 7.96
C ALA A 166 -14.85 -15.05 7.09
N VAL A 167 -15.75 -15.73 6.39
CA VAL A 167 -15.40 -16.81 5.46
C VAL A 167 -14.60 -16.26 4.29
N ALA A 168 -15.06 -15.17 3.67
CA ALA A 168 -14.36 -14.51 2.56
C ALA A 168 -12.94 -14.08 2.97
N PHE A 169 -12.77 -13.53 4.16
CA PHE A 169 -11.46 -13.17 4.71
C PHE A 169 -10.53 -14.40 4.82
N VAL A 170 -11.00 -15.47 5.48
CA VAL A 170 -10.20 -16.67 5.73
C VAL A 170 -9.77 -17.32 4.42
N VAL A 171 -10.64 -17.38 3.42
CA VAL A 171 -10.33 -17.95 2.10
C VAL A 171 -9.41 -17.06 1.28
N THR A 172 -9.64 -15.74 1.28
CA THR A 172 -8.86 -14.80 0.47
C THR A 172 -7.47 -14.54 1.06
N TRP A 173 -7.29 -14.69 2.36
CA TRP A 173 -6.01 -14.47 3.03
C TRP A 173 -4.85 -15.30 2.44
N PRO A 174 -4.93 -16.63 2.30
CA PRO A 174 -3.89 -17.43 1.64
C PRO A 174 -3.78 -17.10 0.14
N VAL A 175 -4.87 -16.77 -0.52
CA VAL A 175 -4.86 -16.33 -1.93
C VAL A 175 -4.03 -15.06 -2.07
N ASN A 176 -4.24 -14.06 -1.24
CA ASN A 176 -3.46 -12.83 -1.23
C ASN A 176 -1.98 -13.07 -0.93
N LYS A 177 -1.67 -13.96 0.03
CA LYS A 177 -0.27 -14.35 0.28
C LYS A 177 0.38 -14.94 -0.97
N TRP A 178 -0.33 -15.82 -1.67
CA TRP A 178 0.16 -16.44 -2.89
C TRP A 178 0.32 -15.41 -4.04
N LEU A 179 -0.64 -14.51 -4.21
CA LEU A 179 -0.57 -13.42 -5.21
C LEU A 179 0.62 -12.50 -4.98
N ILE A 180 0.82 -12.06 -3.72
CA ILE A 180 1.96 -11.22 -3.35
C ILE A 180 3.27 -11.97 -3.58
N ALA A 181 3.37 -13.25 -3.20
CA ALA A 181 4.56 -14.06 -3.39
C ALA A 181 4.89 -14.30 -4.87
N ARG A 182 3.90 -14.41 -5.75
CA ARG A 182 4.10 -14.56 -7.22
C ARG A 182 4.46 -13.27 -7.95
N GLY A 183 4.55 -12.16 -7.26
CA GLY A 183 5.01 -10.91 -7.85
C GLY A 183 3.96 -10.12 -8.63
N SER A 184 2.66 -10.42 -8.47
CA SER A 184 1.61 -9.49 -8.92
C SER A 184 1.69 -8.14 -8.20
N GLY A 185 2.34 -8.12 -7.01
CA GLY A 185 2.79 -6.90 -6.32
C GLY A 185 4.20 -6.45 -6.70
N HIS A 186 5.08 -7.35 -7.20
CA HIS A 186 6.48 -7.01 -7.53
C HIS A 186 6.66 -6.36 -8.90
N ALA A 187 5.85 -6.74 -9.89
CA ALA A 187 5.89 -6.11 -11.21
C ALA A 187 5.64 -4.60 -11.16
N VAL A 188 4.95 -4.16 -10.12
CA VAL A 188 4.63 -2.76 -9.89
C VAL A 188 5.79 -2.00 -9.21
N VAL A 189 6.50 -2.64 -8.28
CA VAL A 189 7.62 -2.00 -7.56
C VAL A 189 8.84 -1.83 -8.46
N HIS A 190 9.12 -2.78 -9.35
CA HIS A 190 10.25 -2.68 -10.29
C HIS A 190 10.05 -1.66 -11.41
N ALA A 191 8.82 -1.27 -11.73
CA ALA A 191 8.54 -0.22 -12.72
C ALA A 191 8.93 1.20 -12.24
N TYR A 192 9.25 1.38 -10.95
CA TYR A 192 9.59 2.67 -10.35
C TYR A 192 11.09 2.91 -10.11
N HIS A 193 11.96 1.98 -10.53
CA HIS A 193 13.41 2.10 -10.36
C HIS A 193 14.18 2.42 -11.65
N HIS A 194 13.50 3.00 -12.66
CA HIS A 194 14.15 3.52 -13.88
C HIS A 194 13.92 5.00 -14.05
#